data_b3e25113c1ceff6a9a13ad72d4c1e932
#
_entry.id   b3e25113c1ceff6a9a13ad72d4c1e932
#
_cell.length_a   1.000
_cell.length_b   1.000
_cell.length_c   1.000
_cell.angle_alpha   90.00
_cell.angle_beta   90.00
_cell.angle_gamma   90.00
#
_symmetry.space_group_name_H-M   'P 1'
#
loop_
_entity.id
_entity.type
_entity.pdbx_description
1 polymer ?
#
loop_
_entity_poly.entity_id
_entity_poly.type
_entity_poly.pdbx_seq_one_letter_code
_entity_poly.pdbx_strand_id
1 'polypeptide(L)'
;MVIEGRVEDSHFELFQALSHLSKRRGHVLINLATLGEGTKKFYTLLSELSARTKMKVIAVNQAIIAECEKIGLSAYPTVKSAALSYAGDETISLLVSRLRDVPILNTEAYQLISYVSQPEASFNGLETMIRNKPGLCSQIFRLANSSYYMRSMRADTLQQALVTLGFWNLRQIFIYNFYTSVSNIFASQKDVIQHGTDCAFLAEHICQASGGNIDECSKVRIAGLLHDVGRQALAFFFPDQYIKVLTKIKEESKPSYIAELLIFGTEHQTVGSLLCQKWNFPEYLAKIIADHHYLLSADWNLLTLPVFCANNFLNERDRTPYLTYFQRLEGYFFLKKKELPWKNVPEEFAKSLTAQKEKHP
;
A
#
# COMPACT_ATOMS: atom_id res chain seq x y z
N MET A 1 4.32 32.02 7.86
CA MET A 1 4.40 32.82 9.11
C MET A 1 5.34 32.09 10.05
N VAL A 2 6.23 32.81 10.73
CA VAL A 2 7.14 32.26 11.76
C VAL A 2 6.66 32.78 13.12
N ILE A 3 6.56 31.89 14.10
CA ILE A 3 6.17 32.20 15.48
C ILE A 3 7.27 31.67 16.40
N GLU A 4 7.84 32.55 17.21
CA GLU A 4 9.01 32.26 18.05
C GLU A 4 8.73 32.53 19.52
N GLY A 5 9.49 31.87 20.39
CA GLY A 5 9.42 32.07 21.82
C GLY A 5 8.20 31.43 22.47
N ARG A 6 7.63 32.10 23.47
CA ARG A 6 6.43 31.66 24.21
C ARG A 6 5.21 32.47 23.75
N VAL A 7 4.09 31.83 23.47
CA VAL A 7 2.82 32.48 23.13
C VAL A 7 1.96 32.57 24.36
N GLU A 8 1.55 33.79 24.71
CA GLU A 8 0.64 34.13 25.80
C GLU A 8 -0.67 34.70 25.24
N ASP A 9 -1.74 34.62 26.02
CA ASP A 9 -3.06 35.11 25.60
C ASP A 9 -3.12 36.64 25.43
N SER A 10 -2.13 37.36 25.92
CA SER A 10 -1.92 38.81 25.75
C SER A 10 -1.37 39.22 24.39
N HIS A 11 -0.88 38.30 23.57
CA HIS A 11 -0.28 38.60 22.26
C HIS A 11 -1.34 38.94 21.19
N PHE A 12 -2.05 40.03 21.37
CA PHE A 12 -3.18 40.45 20.53
C PHE A 12 -2.83 40.55 19.04
N GLU A 13 -1.70 41.11 18.69
CA GLU A 13 -1.25 41.26 17.28
C GLU A 13 -1.06 39.92 16.60
N LEU A 14 -0.51 38.91 17.30
CA LEU A 14 -0.35 37.55 16.79
C LEU A 14 -1.72 36.93 16.48
N PHE A 15 -2.67 37.02 17.43
CA PHE A 15 -4.02 36.50 17.24
C PHE A 15 -4.76 37.20 16.09
N GLN A 16 -4.58 38.51 15.95
CA GLN A 16 -5.14 39.27 14.84
C GLN A 16 -4.55 38.84 13.49
N ALA A 17 -3.21 38.64 13.42
CA ALA A 17 -2.54 38.17 12.22
C ALA A 17 -3.00 36.77 11.81
N LEU A 18 -3.14 35.84 12.76
CA LEU A 18 -3.68 34.50 12.52
C LEU A 18 -5.13 34.55 12.03
N SER A 19 -5.98 35.41 12.62
CA SER A 19 -7.35 35.62 12.18
C SER A 19 -7.43 36.18 10.75
N HIS A 20 -6.52 37.03 10.35
CA HIS A 20 -6.44 37.50 8.97
C HIS A 20 -6.07 36.40 7.98
N LEU A 21 -5.21 35.44 8.37
CA LEU A 21 -4.88 34.27 7.55
C LEU A 21 -6.11 33.38 7.30
N SER A 22 -7.06 33.32 8.23
CA SER A 22 -8.29 32.55 8.07
C SER A 22 -9.19 33.01 6.91
N LYS A 23 -9.02 34.23 6.45
CA LYS A 23 -9.76 34.81 5.30
C LYS A 23 -9.13 34.47 3.95
N ARG A 24 -7.92 33.91 3.93
CA ARG A 24 -7.23 33.50 2.71
C ARG A 24 -7.63 32.10 2.31
N ARG A 25 -7.91 31.89 1.04
CA ARG A 25 -8.05 30.55 0.46
C ARG A 25 -6.69 30.11 -0.08
N GLY A 26 -6.21 28.93 0.30
CA GLY A 26 -4.96 28.36 -0.21
C GLY A 26 -4.11 27.69 0.86
N HIS A 27 -2.84 27.46 0.52
CA HIS A 27 -1.86 26.82 1.40
C HIS A 27 -1.31 27.82 2.43
N VAL A 28 -1.36 27.44 3.71
CA VAL A 28 -0.81 28.23 4.81
C VAL A 28 0.24 27.41 5.52
N LEU A 29 1.46 27.94 5.62
CA LEU A 29 2.56 27.35 6.35
C LEU A 29 2.87 28.17 7.59
N ILE A 30 2.75 27.56 8.77
CA ILE A 30 3.10 28.18 10.04
C ILE A 30 4.34 27.50 10.60
N ASN A 31 5.38 28.26 10.84
CA ASN A 31 6.63 27.77 11.42
C ASN A 31 6.62 27.99 12.93
N LEU A 32 6.60 26.90 13.68
CA LEU A 32 6.67 26.82 15.14
C LEU A 32 7.98 26.16 15.61
N ALA A 33 9.00 26.07 14.74
CA ALA A 33 10.22 25.34 15.07
C ALA A 33 10.96 25.92 16.30
N THR A 34 10.82 27.22 16.54
CA THR A 34 11.41 27.95 17.66
C THR A 34 10.39 28.28 18.76
N LEU A 35 9.16 27.78 18.65
CA LEU A 35 8.15 27.93 19.70
C LEU A 35 8.52 27.07 20.90
N GLY A 36 8.62 27.68 22.08
CA GLY A 36 8.85 26.99 23.35
C GLY A 36 7.54 26.46 23.94
N GLU A 37 6.49 27.29 23.93
CA GLU A 37 5.20 26.97 24.57
C GLU A 37 4.06 27.76 23.93
N GLY A 38 2.86 27.18 23.83
CA GLY A 38 1.65 27.81 23.32
C GLY A 38 0.47 27.61 24.28
N THR A 39 -0.43 28.59 24.33
CA THR A 39 -1.63 28.52 25.17
C THR A 39 -2.73 27.69 24.53
N LYS A 40 -3.70 27.24 25.32
CA LYS A 40 -4.90 26.57 24.82
C LYS A 40 -5.64 27.39 23.76
N LYS A 41 -5.75 28.71 23.98
CA LYS A 41 -6.38 29.64 23.05
C LYS A 41 -5.65 29.70 21.71
N PHE A 42 -4.30 29.67 21.74
CA PHE A 42 -3.48 29.62 20.53
C PHE A 42 -3.78 28.36 19.69
N TYR A 43 -3.80 27.18 20.31
CA TYR A 43 -4.10 25.93 19.60
C TYR A 43 -5.54 25.86 19.10
N THR A 44 -6.51 26.40 19.86
CA THR A 44 -7.90 26.53 19.39
C THR A 44 -7.98 27.36 18.09
N LEU A 45 -7.28 28.47 18.02
CA LEU A 45 -7.25 29.30 16.82
C LEU A 45 -6.54 28.62 15.64
N LEU A 46 -5.48 27.85 15.89
CA LEU A 46 -4.85 27.04 14.84
C LEU A 46 -5.81 25.98 14.29
N SER A 47 -6.61 25.35 15.16
CA SER A 47 -7.63 24.39 14.76
C SER A 47 -8.73 25.04 13.88
N GLU A 48 -9.21 26.23 14.26
CA GLU A 48 -10.19 27.00 13.47
C GLU A 48 -9.64 27.42 12.09
N LEU A 49 -8.36 27.80 12.06
CA LEU A 49 -7.62 28.12 10.82
C LEU A 49 -7.52 26.91 9.91
N SER A 50 -7.17 25.75 10.47
CA SER A 50 -7.00 24.51 9.69
C SER A 50 -8.30 24.06 9.04
N ALA A 51 -9.44 24.28 9.68
CA ALA A 51 -10.75 23.95 9.13
C ALA A 51 -11.12 24.80 7.88
N ARG A 52 -10.47 25.92 7.67
CA ARG A 52 -10.75 26.89 6.58
C ARG A 52 -9.65 26.98 5.52
N THR A 53 -8.47 26.48 5.83
CA THR A 53 -7.27 26.60 4.97
C THR A 53 -6.56 25.25 4.89
N LYS A 54 -5.79 25.03 3.81
CA LYS A 54 -4.85 23.91 3.75
C LYS A 54 -3.60 24.29 4.57
N MET A 55 -3.67 24.10 5.88
CA MET A 55 -2.60 24.48 6.80
C MET A 55 -1.64 23.33 7.09
N LYS A 56 -0.35 23.62 7.07
CA LYS A 56 0.72 22.72 7.53
C LYS A 56 1.56 23.46 8.56
N VAL A 57 2.10 22.74 9.54
CA VAL A 57 2.89 23.29 10.63
C VAL A 57 4.31 22.77 10.58
N ILE A 58 5.29 23.61 10.84
CA ILE A 58 6.68 23.20 11.06
C ILE A 58 6.91 23.21 12.57
N ALA A 59 7.25 22.07 13.15
CA ALA A 59 7.59 21.94 14.56
C ALA A 59 8.64 20.86 14.75
N VAL A 60 9.53 21.07 15.70
CA VAL A 60 10.59 20.10 16.09
C VAL A 60 10.49 19.72 17.57
N ASN A 61 9.80 20.51 18.37
CA ASN A 61 9.55 20.24 19.77
C ASN A 61 8.43 19.20 19.93
N GLN A 62 8.70 18.10 20.60
CA GLN A 62 7.73 16.99 20.79
C GLN A 62 6.43 17.41 21.49
N ALA A 63 6.51 18.34 22.43
CA ALA A 63 5.31 18.86 23.13
C ALA A 63 4.41 19.65 22.13
N ILE A 64 5.01 20.46 21.27
CA ILE A 64 4.28 21.23 20.23
C ILE A 64 3.70 20.29 19.19
N ILE A 65 4.45 19.27 18.77
CA ILE A 65 3.97 18.25 17.83
C ILE A 65 2.74 17.54 18.42
N ALA A 66 2.80 17.09 19.66
CA ALA A 66 1.69 16.41 20.35
C ALA A 66 0.43 17.31 20.45
N GLU A 67 0.59 18.60 20.71
CA GLU A 67 -0.54 19.54 20.75
C GLU A 67 -1.12 19.77 19.34
N CYS A 68 -0.29 19.86 18.29
CA CYS A 68 -0.75 19.94 16.91
C CYS A 68 -1.55 18.69 16.50
N GLU A 69 -1.06 17.50 16.84
CA GLU A 69 -1.74 16.22 16.54
C GLU A 69 -3.12 16.11 17.21
N LYS A 70 -3.25 16.56 18.49
CA LYS A 70 -4.54 16.59 19.22
C LYS A 70 -5.61 17.42 18.49
N ILE A 71 -5.21 18.42 17.73
CA ILE A 71 -6.12 19.27 16.96
C ILE A 71 -6.18 18.91 15.46
N GLY A 72 -5.65 17.72 15.10
CA GLY A 72 -5.69 17.20 13.73
C GLY A 72 -4.72 17.88 12.75
N LEU A 73 -3.67 18.56 13.24
CA LEU A 73 -2.66 19.21 12.43
C LEU A 73 -1.39 18.35 12.31
N SER A 74 -0.99 18.09 11.07
CA SER A 74 0.29 17.44 10.79
C SER A 74 1.45 18.41 10.98
N ALA A 75 2.43 18.01 11.78
CA ALA A 75 3.66 18.76 11.99
C ALA A 75 4.82 18.19 11.17
N TYR A 76 5.64 19.04 10.60
CA TYR A 76 6.77 18.69 9.74
C TYR A 76 8.05 19.29 10.30
N PRO A 77 9.21 18.59 10.23
CA PRO A 77 10.46 19.08 10.81
C PRO A 77 11.08 20.24 10.02
N THR A 78 10.72 20.42 8.74
CA THR A 78 11.30 21.45 7.88
C THR A 78 10.28 22.06 6.90
N VAL A 79 10.59 23.26 6.39
CA VAL A 79 9.81 23.90 5.30
C VAL A 79 9.74 22.98 4.08
N LYS A 80 10.86 22.31 3.75
CA LYS A 80 10.94 21.41 2.59
C LYS A 80 10.00 20.22 2.73
N SER A 81 9.96 19.59 3.89
CA SER A 81 9.06 18.44 4.14
C SER A 81 7.59 18.85 4.12
N ALA A 82 7.23 20.02 4.67
CA ALA A 82 5.88 20.55 4.59
C ALA A 82 5.47 20.89 3.14
N ALA A 83 6.38 21.48 2.36
CA ALA A 83 6.14 21.79 0.95
C ALA A 83 5.94 20.50 0.11
N LEU A 84 6.76 19.47 0.34
CA LEU A 84 6.59 18.16 -0.31
C LEU A 84 5.25 17.52 0.03
N SER A 85 4.79 17.65 1.27
CA SER A 85 3.47 17.17 1.66
C SER A 85 2.32 17.87 0.93
N TYR A 86 2.43 19.17 0.63
CA TYR A 86 1.43 19.84 -0.22
C TYR A 86 1.44 19.29 -1.66
N ALA A 87 2.63 19.07 -2.22
CA ALA A 87 2.75 18.47 -3.55
C ALA A 87 2.14 17.04 -3.57
N GLY A 88 2.31 16.29 -2.48
CA GLY A 88 1.68 14.98 -2.30
C GLY A 88 0.16 15.06 -2.28
N ASP A 89 -0.41 15.99 -1.53
CA ASP A 89 -1.86 16.20 -1.47
C ASP A 89 -2.43 16.56 -2.84
N GLU A 90 -1.74 17.39 -3.62
CA GLU A 90 -2.13 17.74 -4.99
C GLU A 90 -2.02 16.56 -5.93
N THR A 91 -0.95 15.79 -5.87
CA THR A 91 -0.75 14.56 -6.65
C THR A 91 -1.87 13.57 -6.38
N ILE A 92 -2.19 13.31 -5.11
CA ILE A 92 -3.26 12.39 -4.70
C ILE A 92 -4.62 12.91 -5.18
N SER A 93 -4.91 14.20 -5.02
CA SER A 93 -6.16 14.80 -5.45
C SER A 93 -6.36 14.65 -6.97
N LEU A 94 -5.31 14.91 -7.75
CA LEU A 94 -5.33 14.78 -9.19
C LEU A 94 -5.47 13.30 -9.63
N LEU A 95 -4.75 12.40 -8.96
CA LEU A 95 -4.86 10.95 -9.20
C LEU A 95 -6.29 10.47 -8.95
N VAL A 96 -6.90 10.84 -7.83
CA VAL A 96 -8.29 10.48 -7.47
C VAL A 96 -9.29 11.01 -8.51
N SER A 97 -9.08 12.24 -9.02
CA SER A 97 -9.94 12.78 -10.07
C SER A 97 -9.83 11.99 -11.37
N ARG A 98 -8.60 11.67 -11.79
CA ARG A 98 -8.33 10.89 -13.01
C ARG A 98 -8.78 9.43 -12.92
N LEU A 99 -8.74 8.84 -11.73
CA LEU A 99 -9.23 7.47 -11.51
C LEU A 99 -10.73 7.30 -11.85
N ARG A 100 -11.53 8.35 -11.71
CA ARG A 100 -12.97 8.30 -12.05
C ARG A 100 -13.20 8.04 -13.54
N ASP A 101 -12.25 8.46 -14.37
CA ASP A 101 -12.35 8.38 -15.85
C ASP A 101 -11.73 7.09 -16.40
N VAL A 102 -11.11 6.26 -15.56
CA VAL A 102 -10.48 5.01 -16.01
C VAL A 102 -11.51 3.87 -16.04
N PRO A 103 -11.63 3.14 -17.16
CA PRO A 103 -12.58 2.03 -17.32
C PRO A 103 -12.40 0.87 -16.34
N ILE A 104 -11.36 0.90 -15.50
CA ILE A 104 -11.01 -0.14 -14.52
C ILE A 104 -12.18 -0.47 -13.58
N LEU A 105 -12.93 0.54 -13.12
CA LEU A 105 -14.07 0.36 -12.23
C LEU A 105 -15.27 -0.33 -12.90
N ASN A 106 -15.29 -0.38 -14.23
CA ASN A 106 -16.30 -1.08 -15.01
C ASN A 106 -15.85 -2.47 -15.44
N THR A 107 -14.67 -2.94 -14.97
CA THR A 107 -14.22 -4.29 -15.28
C THR A 107 -15.11 -5.32 -14.59
N GLU A 108 -15.30 -6.42 -15.28
CA GLU A 108 -16.05 -7.58 -14.80
C GLU A 108 -15.50 -8.09 -13.46
N ALA A 109 -14.17 -8.14 -13.33
CA ALA A 109 -13.49 -8.55 -12.10
C ALA A 109 -13.82 -7.63 -10.93
N TYR A 110 -13.87 -6.30 -11.15
CA TYR A 110 -14.26 -5.35 -10.11
C TYR A 110 -15.72 -5.54 -9.66
N GLN A 111 -16.63 -5.77 -10.61
CA GLN A 111 -18.05 -6.04 -10.28
C GLN A 111 -18.19 -7.31 -9.43
N LEU A 112 -17.43 -8.35 -9.73
CA LEU A 112 -17.42 -9.59 -8.94
C LEU A 112 -16.82 -9.38 -7.54
N ILE A 113 -15.73 -8.62 -7.40
CA ILE A 113 -15.15 -8.26 -6.10
C ILE A 113 -16.18 -7.47 -5.28
N SER A 114 -16.83 -6.49 -5.88
CA SER A 114 -17.84 -5.68 -5.23
C SER A 114 -19.02 -6.54 -4.75
N TYR A 115 -19.51 -7.44 -5.59
CA TYR A 115 -20.60 -8.35 -5.25
C TYR A 115 -20.27 -9.24 -4.06
N VAL A 116 -19.14 -9.98 -4.10
CA VAL A 116 -18.76 -10.92 -3.03
C VAL A 116 -18.39 -10.24 -1.71
N SER A 117 -18.32 -8.92 -1.71
CA SER A 117 -18.04 -8.11 -0.52
C SER A 117 -19.31 -7.63 0.18
N GLN A 118 -20.48 -7.84 -0.41
CA GLN A 118 -21.77 -7.43 0.16
C GLN A 118 -22.27 -8.47 1.15
N PRO A 119 -22.92 -8.07 2.25
CA PRO A 119 -23.53 -9.00 3.21
C PRO A 119 -24.59 -9.92 2.58
N GLU A 120 -25.27 -9.43 1.54
CA GLU A 120 -26.36 -10.13 0.84
C GLU A 120 -25.85 -11.06 -0.29
N ALA A 121 -24.52 -11.15 -0.48
CA ALA A 121 -23.94 -12.00 -1.52
C ALA A 121 -24.37 -13.47 -1.34
N SER A 122 -24.81 -14.09 -2.45
CA SER A 122 -25.19 -15.48 -2.48
C SER A 122 -24.46 -16.24 -3.59
N PHE A 123 -24.22 -17.52 -3.41
CA PHE A 123 -23.59 -18.35 -4.45
C PHE A 123 -24.46 -18.45 -5.70
N ASN A 124 -25.79 -18.44 -5.58
CA ASN A 124 -26.70 -18.44 -6.72
C ASN A 124 -26.59 -17.13 -7.54
N GLY A 125 -26.53 -15.98 -6.85
CA GLY A 125 -26.32 -14.68 -7.49
C GLY A 125 -24.97 -14.64 -8.19
N LEU A 126 -23.93 -15.12 -7.54
CA LEU A 126 -22.59 -15.18 -8.12
C LEU A 126 -22.52 -16.12 -9.34
N GLU A 127 -23.15 -17.30 -9.25
CA GLU A 127 -23.27 -18.21 -10.38
C GLU A 127 -23.91 -17.53 -11.60
N THR A 128 -24.98 -16.78 -11.39
CA THR A 128 -25.66 -16.04 -12.46
C THR A 128 -24.74 -15.03 -13.14
N MET A 129 -23.86 -14.37 -12.40
CA MET A 129 -22.91 -13.40 -12.93
C MET A 129 -21.78 -14.05 -13.75
N ILE A 130 -21.37 -15.28 -13.40
CA ILE A 130 -20.18 -15.92 -13.98
C ILE A 130 -20.45 -17.08 -14.94
N ARG A 131 -21.65 -17.67 -14.95
CA ARG A 131 -22.00 -18.86 -15.77
C ARG A 131 -21.72 -18.70 -17.27
N ASN A 132 -21.79 -17.48 -17.79
CA ASN A 132 -21.53 -17.18 -19.21
C ASN A 132 -20.07 -16.76 -19.47
N LYS A 133 -19.16 -17.00 -18.55
CA LYS A 133 -17.75 -16.61 -18.58
C LYS A 133 -16.86 -17.87 -18.56
N PRO A 134 -16.65 -18.53 -19.72
CA PRO A 134 -16.01 -19.85 -19.75
C PRO A 134 -14.61 -19.88 -19.16
N GLY A 135 -13.81 -18.83 -19.36
CA GLY A 135 -12.46 -18.74 -18.79
C GLY A 135 -12.47 -18.72 -17.25
N LEU A 136 -13.36 -17.91 -16.66
CA LEU A 136 -13.52 -17.83 -15.22
C LEU A 136 -14.12 -19.11 -14.64
N CYS A 137 -15.14 -19.67 -15.27
CA CYS A 137 -15.70 -20.98 -14.88
C CYS A 137 -14.63 -22.06 -14.88
N SER A 138 -13.81 -22.16 -15.94
CA SER A 138 -12.72 -23.13 -16.03
C SER A 138 -11.69 -22.94 -14.90
N GLN A 139 -11.33 -21.72 -14.58
CA GLN A 139 -10.42 -21.40 -13.48
C GLN A 139 -11.01 -21.85 -12.13
N ILE A 140 -12.27 -21.54 -11.86
CA ILE A 140 -12.99 -21.91 -10.64
C ILE A 140 -13.07 -23.41 -10.49
N PHE A 141 -13.49 -24.15 -11.54
CA PHE A 141 -13.55 -25.61 -11.51
C PHE A 141 -12.18 -26.25 -11.26
N ARG A 142 -11.13 -25.75 -11.93
CA ARG A 142 -9.76 -26.27 -11.74
C ARG A 142 -9.29 -26.08 -10.32
N LEU A 143 -9.54 -24.94 -9.70
CA LEU A 143 -9.14 -24.65 -8.33
C LEU A 143 -9.97 -25.46 -7.33
N ALA A 144 -11.30 -25.50 -7.46
CA ALA A 144 -12.18 -26.25 -6.58
C ALA A 144 -11.86 -27.76 -6.57
N ASN A 145 -11.44 -28.28 -7.73
CA ASN A 145 -11.07 -29.68 -7.91
C ASN A 145 -9.58 -29.97 -7.72
N SER A 146 -8.78 -28.99 -7.28
CA SER A 146 -7.39 -29.23 -6.93
C SER A 146 -7.29 -30.01 -5.62
N SER A 147 -6.19 -30.74 -5.43
CA SER A 147 -5.91 -31.50 -4.19
C SER A 147 -5.93 -30.60 -2.94
N TYR A 148 -5.83 -29.32 -3.10
CA TYR A 148 -5.81 -28.32 -2.05
C TYR A 148 -7.20 -27.97 -1.50
N TYR A 149 -8.23 -27.85 -2.40
CA TYR A 149 -9.59 -27.48 -2.01
C TYR A 149 -10.55 -28.66 -1.97
N MET A 150 -10.26 -29.73 -2.69
CA MET A 150 -11.12 -30.91 -2.75
C MET A 150 -11.11 -31.65 -1.41
N ARG A 151 -12.24 -31.60 -0.69
CA ARG A 151 -12.34 -32.23 0.64
C ARG A 151 -12.71 -33.72 0.57
N SER A 152 -13.77 -34.10 -0.15
CA SER A 152 -14.27 -35.48 -0.25
C SER A 152 -14.79 -35.84 -1.62
N MET A 153 -15.38 -34.91 -2.34
CA MET A 153 -15.98 -35.14 -3.66
C MET A 153 -15.57 -34.03 -4.63
N ARG A 154 -15.47 -34.41 -5.90
CA ARG A 154 -15.23 -33.49 -6.98
C ARG A 154 -16.45 -32.58 -7.18
N ALA A 155 -16.22 -31.30 -7.47
CA ALA A 155 -17.28 -30.39 -7.85
C ALA A 155 -17.64 -30.60 -9.33
N ASP A 156 -18.86 -31.03 -9.59
CA ASP A 156 -19.37 -31.29 -10.93
C ASP A 156 -20.26 -30.17 -11.46
N THR A 157 -20.73 -29.28 -10.58
CA THR A 157 -21.50 -28.10 -10.95
C THR A 157 -20.76 -26.81 -10.53
N LEU A 158 -21.05 -25.71 -11.25
CA LEU A 158 -20.46 -24.42 -10.92
C LEU A 158 -20.80 -24.00 -9.48
N GLN A 159 -22.03 -24.23 -9.06
CA GLN A 159 -22.46 -23.93 -7.70
C GLN A 159 -21.65 -24.72 -6.65
N GLN A 160 -21.45 -26.04 -6.87
CA GLN A 160 -20.60 -26.84 -5.99
C GLN A 160 -19.16 -26.31 -5.93
N ALA A 161 -18.60 -25.92 -7.07
CA ALA A 161 -17.27 -25.34 -7.13
C ALA A 161 -17.17 -24.01 -6.35
N LEU A 162 -18.17 -23.14 -6.49
CA LEU A 162 -18.25 -21.88 -5.74
C LEU A 162 -18.36 -22.11 -4.24
N VAL A 163 -19.22 -23.02 -3.80
CA VAL A 163 -19.39 -23.39 -2.39
C VAL A 163 -18.11 -24.01 -1.83
N THR A 164 -17.43 -24.86 -2.61
CA THR A 164 -16.16 -25.49 -2.21
C THR A 164 -15.08 -24.45 -1.93
N LEU A 165 -14.95 -23.44 -2.81
CA LEU A 165 -13.98 -22.38 -2.65
C LEU A 165 -14.38 -21.37 -1.55
N GLY A 166 -15.67 -21.09 -1.42
CA GLY A 166 -16.18 -20.05 -0.53
C GLY A 166 -15.89 -18.62 -1.00
N PHE A 167 -16.62 -17.65 -0.49
CA PHE A 167 -16.51 -16.23 -0.90
C PHE A 167 -15.11 -15.65 -0.70
N TRP A 168 -14.42 -16.10 0.33
CA TRP A 168 -13.07 -15.63 0.61
C TRP A 168 -12.10 -15.92 -0.55
N ASN A 169 -11.98 -17.20 -0.96
CA ASN A 169 -11.07 -17.59 -2.03
C ASN A 169 -11.52 -17.06 -3.39
N LEU A 170 -12.84 -17.00 -3.62
CA LEU A 170 -13.40 -16.39 -4.83
C LEU A 170 -13.01 -14.91 -4.94
N ARG A 171 -13.06 -14.18 -3.82
CA ARG A 171 -12.60 -12.77 -3.78
C ARG A 171 -11.13 -12.65 -4.16
N GLN A 172 -10.25 -13.54 -3.70
CA GLN A 172 -8.83 -13.54 -4.09
C GLN A 172 -8.65 -13.80 -5.60
N ILE A 173 -9.41 -14.74 -6.17
CA ILE A 173 -9.40 -15.03 -7.60
C ILE A 173 -9.82 -13.79 -8.40
N PHE A 174 -10.86 -13.10 -7.95
CA PHE A 174 -11.35 -11.89 -8.63
C PHE A 174 -10.36 -10.72 -8.51
N ILE A 175 -9.71 -10.55 -7.36
CA ILE A 175 -8.64 -9.56 -7.18
C ILE A 175 -7.46 -9.87 -8.12
N TYR A 176 -7.07 -11.13 -8.25
CA TYR A 176 -6.01 -11.53 -9.19
C TYR A 176 -6.40 -11.21 -10.66
N ASN A 177 -7.62 -11.56 -11.07
CA ASN A 177 -8.12 -11.24 -12.41
C ASN A 177 -8.25 -9.73 -12.64
N PHE A 178 -8.63 -8.97 -11.62
CA PHE A 178 -8.63 -7.51 -11.66
C PHE A 178 -7.21 -6.98 -11.86
N TYR A 179 -6.24 -7.45 -11.08
CA TYR A 179 -4.84 -7.03 -11.21
C TYR A 179 -4.30 -7.32 -12.61
N THR A 180 -4.55 -8.49 -13.19
CA THR A 180 -4.10 -8.81 -14.55
C THR A 180 -4.72 -7.89 -15.60
N SER A 181 -5.98 -7.50 -15.43
CA SER A 181 -6.66 -6.53 -16.29
C SER A 181 -6.06 -5.14 -16.18
N VAL A 182 -5.79 -4.68 -14.94
CA VAL A 182 -5.13 -3.40 -14.65
C VAL A 182 -3.70 -3.38 -15.17
N SER A 183 -2.96 -4.46 -14.98
CA SER A 183 -1.58 -4.59 -15.47
C SER A 183 -1.49 -4.53 -16.99
N ASN A 184 -2.49 -5.04 -17.70
CA ASN A 184 -2.57 -4.90 -19.16
C ASN A 184 -2.79 -3.43 -19.59
N ILE A 185 -3.54 -2.65 -18.83
CA ILE A 185 -3.71 -1.20 -19.05
C ILE A 185 -2.37 -0.47 -18.79
N PHE A 186 -1.63 -0.90 -17.79
CA PHE A 186 -0.31 -0.36 -17.43
C PHE A 186 0.85 -1.07 -18.14
N ALA A 187 0.62 -1.76 -19.24
CA ALA A 187 1.53 -2.70 -19.92
C ALA A 187 2.91 -2.14 -20.35
N SER A 188 3.13 -0.83 -20.23
CA SER A 188 4.46 -0.22 -20.44
C SER A 188 5.50 -0.56 -19.35
N GLN A 189 5.10 -1.30 -18.30
CA GLN A 189 5.93 -1.57 -17.11
C GLN A 189 6.06 -3.07 -16.82
N LYS A 190 6.54 -3.83 -17.82
CA LYS A 190 6.74 -5.29 -17.69
C LYS A 190 7.58 -5.68 -16.48
N ASP A 191 8.61 -4.90 -16.16
CA ASP A 191 9.52 -5.18 -15.05
C ASP A 191 8.82 -5.08 -13.69
N VAL A 192 7.90 -4.14 -13.52
CA VAL A 192 7.11 -3.99 -12.29
C VAL A 192 6.13 -5.14 -12.12
N ILE A 193 5.52 -5.61 -13.21
CA ILE A 193 4.61 -6.77 -13.21
C ILE A 193 5.36 -8.04 -12.84
N GLN A 194 6.55 -8.25 -13.43
CA GLN A 194 7.39 -9.40 -13.12
C GLN A 194 7.85 -9.36 -11.67
N HIS A 195 8.31 -8.20 -11.19
CA HIS A 195 8.69 -8.00 -9.79
C HIS A 195 7.54 -8.33 -8.83
N GLY A 196 6.33 -7.85 -9.11
CA GLY A 196 5.13 -8.18 -8.32
C GLY A 196 4.83 -9.68 -8.29
N THR A 197 5.00 -10.36 -9.43
CA THR A 197 4.82 -11.82 -9.53
C THR A 197 5.86 -12.58 -8.70
N ASP A 198 7.13 -12.19 -8.81
CA ASP A 198 8.24 -12.77 -8.05
C ASP A 198 8.07 -12.52 -6.55
N CYS A 199 7.65 -11.30 -6.17
CA CYS A 199 7.37 -10.93 -4.79
C CYS A 199 6.22 -11.74 -4.21
N ALA A 200 5.13 -11.92 -4.96
CA ALA A 200 3.99 -12.73 -4.55
C ALA A 200 4.39 -14.17 -4.24
N PHE A 201 5.20 -14.78 -5.13
CA PHE A 201 5.67 -16.15 -4.96
C PHE A 201 6.59 -16.28 -3.74
N LEU A 202 7.59 -15.41 -3.63
CA LEU A 202 8.55 -15.45 -2.52
C LEU A 202 7.88 -15.16 -1.17
N ALA A 203 6.99 -14.18 -1.11
CA ALA A 203 6.26 -13.84 0.12
C ALA A 203 5.35 -14.99 0.59
N GLU A 204 4.64 -15.65 -0.33
CA GLU A 204 3.85 -16.86 -0.03
C GLU A 204 4.74 -17.95 0.56
N HIS A 205 5.91 -18.20 -0.04
CA HIS A 205 6.86 -19.21 0.40
C HIS A 205 7.41 -18.90 1.79
N ILE A 206 7.77 -17.64 2.05
CA ILE A 206 8.18 -17.16 3.36
C ILE A 206 7.05 -17.36 4.39
N CYS A 207 5.81 -17.05 4.03
CA CYS A 207 4.67 -17.24 4.93
C CYS A 207 4.47 -18.72 5.28
N GLN A 208 4.51 -19.62 4.30
CA GLN A 208 4.41 -21.07 4.50
C GLN A 208 5.52 -21.59 5.42
N ALA A 209 6.77 -21.24 5.11
CA ALA A 209 7.94 -21.61 5.90
C ALA A 209 7.87 -21.10 7.35
N SER A 210 7.18 -19.98 7.56
CA SER A 210 6.95 -19.39 8.88
C SER A 210 5.78 -20.02 9.66
N GLY A 211 5.14 -21.05 9.10
CA GLY A 211 4.00 -21.74 9.69
C GLY A 211 2.67 -21.01 9.49
N GLY A 212 2.60 -20.14 8.46
CA GLY A 212 1.36 -19.52 8.03
C GLY A 212 0.40 -20.58 7.50
N ASN A 213 -0.88 -20.43 7.82
CA ASN A 213 -1.92 -21.26 7.26
C ASN A 213 -2.24 -20.86 5.81
N ILE A 214 -3.05 -21.64 5.16
CA ILE A 214 -3.46 -21.49 3.77
C ILE A 214 -4.06 -20.11 3.46
N ASP A 215 -4.91 -19.62 4.35
CA ASP A 215 -5.59 -18.34 4.22
C ASP A 215 -4.58 -17.18 4.34
N GLU A 216 -3.67 -17.24 5.30
CA GLU A 216 -2.59 -16.28 5.47
C GLU A 216 -1.66 -16.26 4.26
N CYS A 217 -1.27 -17.41 3.73
CA CYS A 217 -0.43 -17.51 2.54
C CYS A 217 -1.11 -16.93 1.30
N SER A 218 -2.40 -17.18 1.11
CA SER A 218 -3.18 -16.58 0.02
C SER A 218 -3.26 -15.06 0.12
N LYS A 219 -3.46 -14.51 1.34
CA LYS A 219 -3.44 -13.06 1.60
C LYS A 219 -2.10 -12.43 1.25
N VAL A 220 -1.03 -13.05 1.71
CA VAL A 220 0.34 -12.61 1.48
C VAL A 220 0.69 -12.63 0.00
N ARG A 221 0.29 -13.69 -0.72
CA ARG A 221 0.49 -13.80 -2.16
C ARG A 221 -0.16 -12.64 -2.93
N ILE A 222 -1.43 -12.33 -2.64
CA ILE A 222 -2.14 -11.22 -3.28
C ILE A 222 -1.50 -9.88 -2.91
N ALA A 223 -1.09 -9.70 -1.66
CA ALA A 223 -0.42 -8.49 -1.23
C ALA A 223 0.93 -8.31 -1.93
N GLY A 224 1.72 -9.38 -2.06
CA GLY A 224 2.97 -9.37 -2.82
C GLY A 224 2.77 -9.03 -4.30
N LEU A 225 1.68 -9.50 -4.90
CA LEU A 225 1.35 -9.18 -6.29
C LEU A 225 1.02 -7.69 -6.48
N LEU A 226 0.33 -7.07 -5.51
CA LEU A 226 -0.22 -5.72 -5.60
C LEU A 226 0.64 -4.65 -4.92
N HIS A 227 1.72 -5.01 -4.22
CA HIS A 227 2.45 -4.06 -3.37
C HIS A 227 2.92 -2.80 -4.13
N ASP A 228 3.28 -2.94 -5.39
CA ASP A 228 3.76 -1.89 -6.28
C ASP A 228 2.67 -1.29 -7.19
N VAL A 229 1.38 -1.58 -6.97
CA VAL A 229 0.28 -1.06 -7.82
C VAL A 229 0.25 0.48 -7.87
N GLY A 230 0.65 1.14 -6.81
CA GLY A 230 0.78 2.59 -6.77
C GLY A 230 1.87 3.14 -7.68
N ARG A 231 2.97 2.40 -7.86
CA ARG A 231 4.04 2.73 -8.82
C ARG A 231 3.51 2.70 -10.25
N GLN A 232 2.75 1.65 -10.59
CA GLN A 232 2.11 1.54 -11.89
C GLN A 232 1.16 2.71 -12.16
N ALA A 233 0.37 3.09 -11.16
CA ALA A 233 -0.55 4.22 -11.26
C ALA A 233 0.18 5.56 -11.43
N LEU A 234 1.22 5.84 -10.64
CA LEU A 234 2.02 7.06 -10.78
C LEU A 234 2.62 7.18 -12.19
N ALA A 235 3.18 6.10 -12.70
CA ALA A 235 3.78 6.11 -14.02
C ALA A 235 2.75 6.24 -15.15
N PHE A 236 1.56 5.67 -14.99
CA PHE A 236 0.48 5.78 -15.99
C PHE A 236 -0.13 7.18 -16.02
N PHE A 237 -0.47 7.72 -14.86
CA PHE A 237 -1.16 9.01 -14.78
C PHE A 237 -0.24 10.22 -14.92
N PHE A 238 1.04 10.05 -14.63
CA PHE A 238 2.04 11.12 -14.60
C PHE A 238 3.35 10.70 -15.31
N PRO A 239 3.30 10.28 -16.58
CA PRO A 239 4.47 9.70 -17.27
C PRO A 239 5.69 10.62 -17.28
N ASP A 240 5.53 11.92 -17.53
CA ASP A 240 6.63 12.87 -17.59
C ASP A 240 7.33 13.05 -16.24
N GLN A 241 6.56 13.08 -15.15
CA GLN A 241 7.13 13.17 -13.81
C GLN A 241 7.78 11.84 -13.42
N TYR A 242 7.21 10.71 -13.85
CA TYR A 242 7.78 9.40 -13.54
C TYR A 242 9.10 9.15 -14.25
N ILE A 243 9.31 9.69 -15.45
CA ILE A 243 10.63 9.70 -16.11
C ILE A 243 11.67 10.40 -15.22
N LYS A 244 11.32 11.50 -14.56
CA LYS A 244 12.23 12.18 -13.61
C LYS A 244 12.54 11.31 -12.38
N VAL A 245 11.57 10.52 -11.91
CA VAL A 245 11.80 9.54 -10.85
C VAL A 245 12.84 8.50 -11.30
N LEU A 246 12.66 7.90 -12.48
CA LEU A 246 13.59 6.90 -13.03
C LEU A 246 15.00 7.48 -13.22
N THR A 247 15.11 8.71 -13.73
CA THR A 247 16.38 9.41 -13.87
C THR A 247 17.06 9.57 -12.50
N LYS A 248 16.30 10.00 -11.48
CA LYS A 248 16.82 10.20 -10.14
C LYS A 248 17.26 8.89 -9.46
N ILE A 249 16.54 7.81 -9.69
CA ILE A 249 16.96 6.47 -9.23
C ILE A 249 18.31 6.07 -9.85
N LYS A 250 18.43 6.26 -11.17
CA LYS A 250 19.63 5.87 -11.92
C LYS A 250 20.86 6.71 -11.58
N GLU A 251 20.70 8.04 -11.48
CA GLU A 251 21.81 8.97 -11.26
C GLU A 251 22.25 9.05 -9.80
N GLU A 252 21.29 9.03 -8.86
CA GLU A 252 21.56 9.23 -7.45
C GLU A 252 21.55 7.94 -6.62
N SER A 253 21.33 6.77 -7.26
CA SER A 253 21.24 5.46 -6.60
C SER A 253 20.27 5.46 -5.41
N LYS A 254 19.20 6.25 -5.48
CA LYS A 254 18.19 6.34 -4.41
C LYS A 254 17.16 5.24 -4.53
N PRO A 255 16.60 4.76 -3.41
CA PRO A 255 15.41 3.93 -3.44
C PRO A 255 14.25 4.63 -4.17
N SER A 256 13.42 3.85 -4.88
CA SER A 256 12.32 4.38 -5.70
C SER A 256 11.37 5.28 -4.91
N TYR A 257 10.96 4.85 -3.71
CA TYR A 257 10.05 5.60 -2.85
C TYR A 257 10.63 6.97 -2.42
N ILE A 258 11.95 7.07 -2.23
CA ILE A 258 12.60 8.38 -1.94
C ILE A 258 12.59 9.27 -3.18
N ALA A 259 12.87 8.72 -4.37
CA ALA A 259 12.81 9.50 -5.61
C ALA A 259 11.38 9.99 -5.91
N GLU A 260 10.39 9.12 -5.69
CA GLU A 260 8.96 9.47 -5.81
C GLU A 260 8.56 10.57 -4.83
N LEU A 261 8.92 10.44 -3.55
CA LEU A 261 8.66 11.47 -2.54
C LEU A 261 9.23 12.84 -2.95
N LEU A 262 10.43 12.87 -3.55
CA LEU A 262 11.07 14.10 -3.99
C LEU A 262 10.41 14.73 -5.23
N ILE A 263 9.76 13.94 -6.08
CA ILE A 263 9.14 14.41 -7.33
C ILE A 263 7.64 14.68 -7.14
N PHE A 264 6.93 13.77 -6.46
CA PHE A 264 5.48 13.81 -6.29
C PHE A 264 5.02 14.34 -4.94
N GLY A 265 5.91 14.44 -3.93
CA GLY A 265 5.54 14.70 -2.54
C GLY A 265 4.80 13.56 -1.87
N THR A 266 4.66 12.44 -2.56
CA THR A 266 4.07 11.19 -2.08
C THR A 266 4.82 10.00 -2.70
N GLU A 267 4.59 8.82 -2.20
CA GLU A 267 5.28 7.59 -2.59
C GLU A 267 4.26 6.52 -3.00
N HIS A 268 4.70 5.54 -3.79
CA HIS A 268 3.81 4.56 -4.40
C HIS A 268 3.07 3.70 -3.36
N GLN A 269 3.62 3.42 -2.18
CA GLN A 269 2.90 2.68 -1.14
C GLN A 269 1.68 3.45 -0.63
N THR A 270 1.79 4.76 -0.43
CA THR A 270 0.65 5.62 -0.06
C THR A 270 -0.40 5.63 -1.16
N VAL A 271 0.03 5.78 -2.42
CA VAL A 271 -0.87 5.75 -3.59
C VAL A 271 -1.54 4.38 -3.72
N GLY A 272 -0.79 3.29 -3.61
CA GLY A 272 -1.30 1.93 -3.70
C GLY A 272 -2.32 1.59 -2.61
N SER A 273 -2.06 2.00 -1.37
CA SER A 273 -3.01 1.87 -0.26
C SER A 273 -4.31 2.63 -0.53
N LEU A 274 -4.22 3.87 -1.02
CA LEU A 274 -5.37 4.66 -1.42
C LEU A 274 -6.18 3.99 -2.54
N LEU A 275 -5.50 3.42 -3.54
CA LEU A 275 -6.15 2.68 -4.62
C LEU A 275 -6.94 1.48 -4.09
N CYS A 276 -6.34 0.70 -3.19
CA CYS A 276 -7.02 -0.43 -2.56
C CYS A 276 -8.29 0.00 -1.82
N GLN A 277 -8.24 1.11 -1.09
CA GLN A 277 -9.41 1.68 -0.42
C GLN A 277 -10.48 2.12 -1.44
N LYS A 278 -10.09 2.82 -2.52
CA LYS A 278 -11.01 3.27 -3.57
C LYS A 278 -11.62 2.10 -4.35
N TRP A 279 -10.92 1.00 -4.48
CA TRP A 279 -11.39 -0.22 -5.11
C TRP A 279 -12.13 -1.16 -4.14
N ASN A 280 -12.38 -0.69 -2.93
CA ASN A 280 -13.06 -1.46 -1.88
C ASN A 280 -12.41 -2.84 -1.62
N PHE A 281 -11.08 -2.88 -1.67
CA PHE A 281 -10.30 -4.06 -1.34
C PHE A 281 -10.25 -4.27 0.19
N PRO A 282 -9.94 -5.49 0.68
CA PRO A 282 -9.81 -5.73 2.11
C PRO A 282 -8.80 -4.79 2.78
N GLU A 283 -9.11 -4.33 3.98
CA GLU A 283 -8.28 -3.39 4.74
C GLU A 283 -6.84 -3.92 4.96
N TYR A 284 -6.70 -5.24 5.24
CA TYR A 284 -5.37 -5.84 5.42
C TYR A 284 -4.46 -5.60 4.20
N LEU A 285 -5.04 -5.59 2.99
CA LEU A 285 -4.30 -5.40 1.75
C LEU A 285 -3.78 -3.96 1.63
N ALA A 286 -4.65 -2.99 1.90
CA ALA A 286 -4.27 -1.58 1.92
C ALA A 286 -3.16 -1.32 2.96
N LYS A 287 -3.24 -1.97 4.15
CA LYS A 287 -2.23 -1.85 5.19
C LYS A 287 -0.89 -2.46 4.76
N ILE A 288 -0.88 -3.67 4.23
CA ILE A 288 0.38 -4.32 3.79
C ILE A 288 1.04 -3.47 2.69
N ILE A 289 0.26 -2.94 1.75
CA ILE A 289 0.77 -2.09 0.67
C ILE A 289 1.32 -0.77 1.22
N ALA A 290 0.68 -0.17 2.22
CA ALA A 290 1.20 1.03 2.87
C ALA A 290 2.55 0.79 3.55
N ASP A 291 2.75 -0.37 4.14
CA ASP A 291 3.85 -0.63 5.07
C ASP A 291 5.04 -1.37 4.42
N HIS A 292 4.95 -1.80 3.16
CA HIS A 292 5.93 -2.72 2.55
C HIS A 292 7.36 -2.17 2.40
N HIS A 293 7.57 -0.87 2.60
CA HIS A 293 8.91 -0.24 2.71
C HIS A 293 9.28 0.16 4.14
N TYR A 294 8.30 0.43 5.01
CA TYR A 294 8.50 0.96 6.37
C TYR A 294 7.77 0.10 7.39
N LEU A 295 8.30 -1.05 7.68
CA LEU A 295 7.70 -1.95 8.65
C LEU A 295 8.27 -1.71 10.05
N LEU A 296 7.46 -1.12 10.93
CA LEU A 296 7.79 -1.00 12.35
C LEU A 296 7.67 -2.36 13.03
N SER A 297 8.47 -2.60 14.07
CA SER A 297 8.47 -3.87 14.82
C SER A 297 7.10 -4.22 15.43
N ALA A 298 6.28 -3.23 15.74
CA ALA A 298 4.92 -3.42 16.23
C ALA A 298 3.97 -4.03 15.19
N ASP A 299 4.26 -3.84 13.90
CA ASP A 299 3.45 -4.33 12.77
C ASP A 299 3.92 -5.68 12.23
N TRP A 300 4.96 -6.29 12.82
CA TRP A 300 5.49 -7.56 12.38
C TRP A 300 4.51 -8.71 12.67
N ASN A 301 4.00 -9.31 11.62
CA ASN A 301 3.12 -10.46 11.68
C ASN A 301 3.26 -11.31 10.40
N LEU A 302 2.56 -12.45 10.34
CA LEU A 302 2.61 -13.36 9.19
C LEU A 302 2.00 -12.79 7.89
N LEU A 303 1.36 -11.64 7.91
CA LEU A 303 0.83 -11.00 6.71
C LEU A 303 1.76 -9.90 6.16
N THR A 304 2.32 -9.05 7.04
CA THR A 304 3.13 -7.89 6.64
C THR A 304 4.58 -8.26 6.36
N LEU A 305 5.18 -9.04 7.26
CA LEU A 305 6.60 -9.35 7.23
C LEU A 305 7.06 -10.13 5.98
N PRO A 306 6.34 -11.14 5.49
CA PRO A 306 6.74 -11.86 4.29
C PRO A 306 6.84 -10.98 3.04
N VAL A 307 5.89 -10.05 2.85
CA VAL A 307 5.89 -9.13 1.71
C VAL A 307 7.06 -8.15 1.81
N PHE A 308 7.27 -7.57 2.99
CA PHE A 308 8.41 -6.70 3.26
C PHE A 308 9.74 -7.39 2.94
N CYS A 309 9.92 -8.64 3.38
CA CYS A 309 11.14 -9.40 3.15
C CYS A 309 11.34 -9.77 1.69
N ALA A 310 10.28 -10.25 1.04
CA ALA A 310 10.31 -10.61 -0.37
C ALA A 310 10.67 -9.40 -1.25
N ASN A 311 10.03 -8.27 -1.02
CA ASN A 311 10.31 -7.04 -1.75
C ASN A 311 11.76 -6.57 -1.57
N ASN A 312 12.25 -6.53 -0.34
CA ASN A 312 13.64 -6.11 -0.08
C ASN A 312 14.64 -7.09 -0.67
N PHE A 313 14.40 -8.40 -0.56
CA PHE A 313 15.25 -9.41 -1.17
C PHE A 313 15.36 -9.25 -2.68
N LEU A 314 14.26 -9.05 -3.37
CA LEU A 314 14.24 -8.90 -4.83
C LEU A 314 14.86 -7.60 -5.32
N ASN A 315 14.74 -6.51 -4.56
CA ASN A 315 15.36 -5.22 -4.90
C ASN A 315 16.85 -5.18 -4.67
N GLU A 316 17.39 -6.06 -3.82
CA GLU A 316 18.78 -6.05 -3.38
C GLU A 316 19.61 -7.21 -3.97
N ARG A 317 19.17 -7.80 -5.10
CA ARG A 317 19.79 -8.99 -5.75
C ARG A 317 21.31 -8.96 -5.85
N ASP A 318 21.92 -7.78 -5.84
CA ASP A 318 23.35 -7.58 -6.04
C ASP A 318 24.10 -7.06 -4.80
N ARG A 319 23.45 -6.91 -3.64
CA ARG A 319 24.06 -6.28 -2.47
C ARG A 319 23.77 -7.04 -1.18
N THR A 320 24.81 -7.26 -0.42
CA THR A 320 24.92 -7.96 0.87
C THR A 320 23.99 -7.55 2.07
N PRO A 321 22.95 -6.73 1.99
CA PRO A 321 22.09 -6.41 3.12
C PRO A 321 21.02 -7.44 3.49
N TYR A 322 20.78 -8.52 2.74
CA TYR A 322 19.76 -9.48 3.21
C TYR A 322 20.09 -10.10 4.58
N LEU A 323 21.35 -10.25 4.91
CA LEU A 323 21.76 -10.73 6.23
C LEU A 323 21.15 -9.87 7.35
N THR A 324 21.06 -8.56 7.15
CA THR A 324 20.48 -7.64 8.16
C THR A 324 18.96 -7.82 8.26
N TYR A 325 18.26 -8.05 7.16
CA TYR A 325 16.83 -8.30 7.18
C TYR A 325 16.52 -9.69 7.74
N PHE A 326 17.25 -10.71 7.31
CA PHE A 326 17.11 -12.05 7.86
C PHE A 326 17.49 -12.11 9.36
N GLN A 327 18.51 -11.37 9.81
CA GLN A 327 18.84 -11.26 11.24
C GLN A 327 17.72 -10.58 12.04
N ARG A 328 17.04 -9.56 11.48
CA ARG A 328 15.86 -8.97 12.12
C ARG A 328 14.70 -9.95 12.19
N LEU A 329 14.50 -10.73 11.15
CA LEU A 329 13.53 -11.81 11.12
C LEU A 329 13.87 -12.91 12.14
N GLU A 330 15.12 -13.33 12.21
CA GLU A 330 15.61 -14.27 13.23
C GLU A 330 15.27 -13.74 14.62
N GLY A 331 15.50 -12.47 14.91
CA GLY A 331 15.11 -11.83 16.16
C GLY A 331 13.62 -11.91 16.46
N TYR A 332 12.78 -11.64 15.44
CA TYR A 332 11.33 -11.73 15.59
C TYR A 332 10.86 -13.16 15.90
N PHE A 333 11.37 -14.15 15.17
CA PHE A 333 10.98 -15.56 15.37
C PHE A 333 11.61 -16.16 16.61
N PHE A 334 12.82 -15.78 16.94
CA PHE A 334 13.44 -16.15 18.23
C PHE A 334 12.58 -15.69 19.41
N LEU A 335 12.10 -14.45 19.38
CA LEU A 335 11.17 -13.93 20.38
C LEU A 335 9.84 -14.69 20.42
N LYS A 336 9.41 -15.27 19.29
CA LYS A 336 8.20 -16.10 19.19
C LYS A 336 8.44 -17.58 19.45
N LYS A 337 9.68 -18.00 19.83
CA LYS A 337 10.09 -19.40 20.05
C LYS A 337 9.80 -20.33 18.86
N LYS A 338 9.88 -19.83 17.64
CA LYS A 338 9.74 -20.62 16.41
C LYS A 338 11.11 -20.83 15.78
N GLU A 339 11.48 -22.08 15.46
CA GLU A 339 12.62 -22.36 14.60
C GLU A 339 12.36 -21.79 13.21
N LEU A 340 13.39 -21.17 12.62
CA LEU A 340 13.32 -20.51 11.32
C LEU A 340 13.66 -21.50 10.21
N PRO A 341 12.69 -21.91 9.41
CA PRO A 341 12.95 -22.76 8.24
C PRO A 341 13.55 -21.98 7.05
N TRP A 342 13.78 -20.69 7.16
CA TRP A 342 14.09 -19.81 6.02
C TRP A 342 15.54 -19.70 5.62
N LYS A 343 16.49 -20.27 6.36
CA LYS A 343 17.90 -20.23 5.95
C LYS A 343 18.11 -20.74 4.53
N ASN A 344 17.21 -21.61 4.05
CA ASN A 344 17.27 -22.22 2.74
C ASN A 344 16.28 -21.63 1.72
N VAL A 345 15.36 -20.75 2.14
CA VAL A 345 14.33 -20.17 1.24
C VAL A 345 14.94 -19.45 0.02
N PRO A 346 16.01 -18.67 0.14
CA PRO A 346 16.65 -18.03 -1.01
C PRO A 346 17.19 -19.03 -2.04
N GLU A 347 17.75 -20.16 -1.62
CA GLU A 347 18.27 -21.20 -2.53
C GLU A 347 17.13 -22.00 -3.18
N GLU A 348 16.13 -22.37 -2.42
CA GLU A 348 14.94 -23.07 -2.91
C GLU A 348 14.16 -22.18 -3.88
N PHE A 349 14.05 -20.89 -3.58
CA PHE A 349 13.42 -19.92 -4.45
C PHE A 349 14.19 -19.76 -5.77
N ALA A 350 15.51 -19.63 -5.74
CA ALA A 350 16.34 -19.55 -6.93
C ALA A 350 16.20 -20.82 -7.80
N LYS A 351 16.16 -22.00 -7.19
CA LYS A 351 15.90 -23.28 -7.88
C LYS A 351 14.51 -23.32 -8.51
N SER A 352 13.49 -22.83 -7.82
CA SER A 352 12.11 -22.81 -8.33
C SER A 352 11.92 -21.83 -9.48
N LEU A 353 12.57 -20.66 -9.45
CA LEU A 353 12.57 -19.70 -10.55
C LEU A 353 13.25 -20.27 -11.80
N THR A 354 14.36 -20.99 -11.64
CA THR A 354 15.05 -21.67 -12.75
C THR A 354 14.17 -22.73 -13.37
N ALA A 355 13.53 -23.55 -12.54
CA ALA A 355 12.60 -24.59 -12.99
C ALA A 355 11.32 -24.05 -13.67
N GLN A 356 10.87 -22.84 -13.30
CA GLN A 356 9.74 -22.18 -13.97
C GLN A 356 10.15 -21.57 -15.32
N LYS A 357 11.34 -20.99 -15.44
CA LYS A 357 11.86 -20.46 -16.70
C LYS A 357 12.11 -21.58 -17.74
N GLU A 358 12.47 -22.78 -17.28
CA GLU A 358 12.61 -23.95 -18.16
C GLU A 358 11.27 -24.53 -18.64
N LYS A 359 10.17 -24.29 -17.92
CA LYS A 359 8.82 -24.74 -18.30
C LYS A 359 8.05 -23.77 -19.19
N HIS A 360 8.49 -22.51 -19.26
CA HIS A 360 7.92 -21.45 -20.10
C HIS A 360 9.08 -20.66 -20.75
N PRO A 361 9.73 -21.22 -21.80
CA PRO A 361 10.80 -20.55 -22.54
C PRO A 361 10.33 -19.30 -23.29
#